data_2a368d8da0bc4f55abd2c03205d5c5f4
#
_entry.id   2a368d8da0bc4f55abd2c03205d5c5f4
#
_cell.length_a   1.000
_cell.length_b   1.000
_cell.length_c   1.000
_cell.angle_alpha   90.00
_cell.angle_beta   90.00
_cell.angle_gamma   90.00
#
_symmetry.space_group_name_H-M   'P 1'
#
loop_
_entity.id
_entity.type
_entity.pdbx_description
1 polymer ?
#
loop_
_entity_poly.entity_id
_entity_poly.type
_entity_poly.pdbx_seq_one_letter_code
_entity_poly.pdbx_strand_id
1 'polypeptide(L)'
;PKCGVCCLNKSCKYFKSSNKIRTTTRKKIKEMNYDIFCYLNKKKQIALTKKNKINFLKNFNLPNIQKMKNAKENTSWKFLKNYQSFISNLKLNINLYYKFTNKKPSTYNWYFLKNNKEFIPSFTKKIFRQVSTLF
;
A
#
# COMPACT_ATOMS: atom_id res chain seq x y z
N PRO A 1 3.84 18.06 -25.47
CA PRO A 1 5.09 18.72 -25.09
C PRO A 1 5.42 19.82 -26.11
N LYS A 2 5.89 20.97 -25.64
CA LYS A 2 6.33 22.09 -26.53
C LYS A 2 7.77 21.81 -27.02
N CYS A 3 7.92 20.77 -27.85
CA CYS A 3 9.24 20.32 -28.31
C CYS A 3 9.97 21.34 -29.18
N GLY A 4 9.25 22.23 -29.89
CA GLY A 4 9.85 23.28 -30.74
C GLY A 4 10.63 24.32 -29.95
N VAL A 5 10.27 24.62 -28.70
CA VAL A 5 10.95 25.57 -27.81
C VAL A 5 11.82 24.91 -26.75
N CYS A 6 12.00 23.62 -26.83
CA CYS A 6 12.83 22.86 -25.88
C CYS A 6 14.31 23.10 -26.18
N CYS A 7 15.10 23.44 -25.17
CA CYS A 7 16.55 23.65 -25.32
C CYS A 7 17.31 22.40 -25.81
N LEU A 8 16.72 21.20 -25.64
CA LEU A 8 17.31 19.93 -26.08
C LEU A 8 16.82 19.47 -27.47
N ASN A 9 15.99 20.25 -28.19
CA ASN A 9 15.35 19.77 -29.42
C ASN A 9 16.37 19.32 -30.48
N LYS A 10 17.52 20.00 -30.60
CA LYS A 10 18.59 19.68 -31.57
C LYS A 10 19.24 18.32 -31.34
N SER A 11 19.35 17.87 -30.07
CA SER A 11 19.95 16.60 -29.67
C SER A 11 18.93 15.53 -29.32
N CYS A 12 17.66 15.89 -29.22
CA CYS A 12 16.60 15.00 -28.80
C CYS A 12 16.26 13.97 -29.88
N LYS A 13 16.59 12.71 -29.64
CA LYS A 13 16.25 11.58 -30.53
C LYS A 13 14.74 11.46 -30.76
N TYR A 14 13.95 11.78 -29.75
CA TYR A 14 12.48 11.72 -29.82
C TYR A 14 11.91 12.81 -30.73
N PHE A 15 12.47 14.01 -30.73
CA PHE A 15 12.05 15.10 -31.60
C PHE A 15 12.42 14.82 -33.06
N LYS A 16 13.61 14.24 -33.29
CA LYS A 16 14.11 13.88 -34.64
C LYS A 16 13.40 12.66 -35.22
N SER A 17 12.97 11.69 -34.40
CA SER A 17 12.13 10.61 -34.84
C SER A 17 10.71 11.14 -34.93
N SER A 18 10.17 11.45 -36.08
CA SER A 18 8.77 11.87 -36.33
C SER A 18 7.70 10.89 -35.79
N ASN A 19 8.03 10.19 -34.71
CA ASN A 19 7.16 9.25 -34.05
C ASN A 19 5.99 10.01 -33.39
N LYS A 20 4.83 9.87 -33.98
CA LYS A 20 3.54 10.22 -33.37
C LYS A 20 3.59 9.79 -31.90
N ILE A 21 3.41 10.73 -30.98
CA ILE A 21 3.21 10.42 -29.55
C ILE A 21 2.14 9.35 -29.51
N ARG A 22 2.54 8.11 -29.20
CA ARG A 22 1.55 7.07 -28.90
C ARG A 22 0.82 7.59 -27.67
N THR A 23 -0.37 8.13 -27.86
CA THR A 23 -1.28 8.41 -26.76
C THR A 23 -1.52 7.07 -26.09
N THR A 24 -0.77 6.81 -25.02
CA THR A 24 -1.01 5.63 -24.19
C THR A 24 -2.44 5.76 -23.69
N THR A 25 -3.33 4.95 -24.21
CA THR A 25 -4.70 4.85 -23.71
C THR A 25 -4.60 4.70 -22.20
N ARG A 26 -5.20 5.67 -21.46
CA ARG A 26 -5.18 5.62 -20.00
C ARG A 26 -5.67 4.26 -19.55
N LYS A 27 -4.82 3.49 -18.88
CA LYS A 27 -5.20 2.17 -18.36
C LYS A 27 -6.45 2.36 -17.49
N LYS A 28 -7.49 1.57 -17.75
CA LYS A 28 -8.72 1.58 -16.95
C LYS A 28 -8.36 1.38 -15.47
N ILE A 29 -8.92 2.20 -14.61
CA ILE A 29 -8.77 2.04 -13.15
C ILE A 29 -9.46 0.74 -12.76
N LYS A 30 -8.73 -0.13 -12.05
CA LYS A 30 -9.24 -1.39 -11.54
C LYS A 30 -9.51 -1.24 -10.05
N GLU A 31 -10.75 -1.44 -9.63
CA GLU A 31 -11.13 -1.41 -8.21
C GLU A 31 -10.93 -2.78 -7.57
N MET A 32 -10.44 -2.77 -6.35
CA MET A 32 -10.22 -3.97 -5.56
C MET A 32 -10.52 -3.69 -4.08
N ASN A 33 -11.17 -4.66 -3.42
CA ASN A 33 -11.56 -4.55 -2.02
C ASN A 33 -10.67 -5.46 -1.15
N TYR A 34 -10.13 -4.90 -0.07
CA TYR A 34 -9.23 -5.60 0.84
C TYR A 34 -9.59 -5.34 2.30
N ASP A 35 -9.42 -6.39 3.12
CA ASP A 35 -9.40 -6.32 4.56
C ASP A 35 -7.96 -6.36 5.05
N ILE A 36 -7.58 -5.43 5.91
CA ILE A 36 -6.24 -5.34 6.49
C ILE A 36 -6.33 -5.55 7.98
N PHE A 37 -5.59 -6.52 8.49
CA PHE A 37 -5.57 -6.94 9.88
C PHE A 37 -4.24 -6.56 10.53
N CYS A 38 -4.29 -5.61 11.47
CA CYS A 38 -3.12 -5.07 12.17
C CYS A 38 -3.00 -5.66 13.57
N TYR A 39 -1.98 -6.49 13.80
CA TYR A 39 -1.57 -6.86 15.15
C TYR A 39 -0.79 -5.72 15.76
N LEU A 40 -1.23 -5.23 16.91
CA LEU A 40 -0.62 -4.11 17.63
C LEU A 40 -0.22 -4.56 19.03
N ASN A 41 0.82 -3.96 19.59
CA ASN A 41 1.19 -4.19 20.98
C ASN A 41 1.23 -2.87 21.79
N LYS A 42 1.31 -3.00 23.12
CA LYS A 42 1.38 -1.84 24.04
C LYS A 42 2.63 -0.97 23.86
N LYS A 43 3.69 -1.50 23.19
CA LYS A 43 4.94 -0.77 22.91
C LYS A 43 4.84 0.09 21.63
N LYS A 44 3.63 0.38 21.13
CA LYS A 44 3.36 1.13 19.89
C LYS A 44 4.05 0.51 18.67
N GLN A 45 3.98 -0.82 18.56
CA GLN A 45 4.51 -1.57 17.43
C GLN A 45 3.39 -2.28 16.69
N ILE A 46 3.61 -2.47 15.39
CA ILE A 46 2.76 -3.23 14.47
C ILE A 46 3.52 -4.42 13.90
N ALA A 47 2.85 -5.54 13.76
CA ALA A 47 3.45 -6.72 13.17
C ALA A 47 3.32 -6.69 11.63
N LEU A 48 4.44 -6.81 10.92
CA LEU A 48 4.52 -6.84 9.47
C LEU A 48 5.23 -8.10 8.98
N THR A 49 4.95 -8.48 7.73
CA THR A 49 5.59 -9.61 7.05
C THR A 49 5.93 -9.26 5.61
N LYS A 50 7.02 -9.84 5.08
CA LYS A 50 7.34 -9.84 3.65
C LYS A 50 6.56 -10.93 2.89
N LYS A 51 6.07 -11.96 3.60
CA LYS A 51 5.30 -13.08 3.03
C LYS A 51 3.83 -12.70 2.94
N ASN A 52 3.44 -11.96 1.90
CA ASN A 52 2.04 -11.63 1.66
C ASN A 52 1.52 -12.30 0.38
N LYS A 53 0.19 -12.56 0.34
CA LYS A 53 -0.48 -13.25 -0.77
C LYS A 53 -1.04 -12.30 -1.84
N ILE A 54 -0.68 -11.03 -1.80
CA ILE A 54 -1.16 -10.02 -2.75
C ILE A 54 -0.19 -9.84 -3.91
N ASN A 55 -0.71 -9.49 -5.09
CA ASN A 55 0.09 -9.36 -6.31
C ASN A 55 0.82 -8.02 -6.45
N PHE A 56 0.52 -7.04 -5.60
CA PHE A 56 1.21 -5.75 -5.55
C PHE A 56 2.06 -5.63 -4.28
N LEU A 57 3.11 -4.83 -4.32
CA LEU A 57 4.05 -4.65 -3.21
C LEU A 57 4.64 -5.98 -2.68
N LYS A 58 4.96 -6.91 -3.60
CA LYS A 58 5.66 -8.15 -3.24
C LYS A 58 6.98 -7.84 -2.54
N ASN A 59 7.35 -8.68 -1.57
CA ASN A 59 8.60 -8.57 -0.80
C ASN A 59 8.72 -7.33 0.10
N PHE A 60 7.68 -6.51 0.21
CA PHE A 60 7.66 -5.41 1.17
C PHE A 60 7.04 -5.81 2.51
N ASN A 61 7.46 -5.13 3.56
CA ASN A 61 6.89 -5.28 4.89
C ASN A 61 5.45 -4.72 4.95
N LEU A 62 4.48 -5.61 5.00
CA LEU A 62 3.04 -5.31 5.01
C LEU A 62 2.35 -5.99 6.19
N PRO A 63 1.25 -5.42 6.73
CA PRO A 63 0.36 -6.12 7.65
C PRO A 63 -0.32 -7.29 6.93
N ASN A 64 -1.14 -8.04 7.64
CA ASN A 64 -1.93 -9.12 7.04
C ASN A 64 -3.03 -8.51 6.13
N ILE A 65 -2.92 -8.73 4.82
CA ILE A 65 -3.85 -8.23 3.83
C ILE A 65 -4.55 -9.40 3.15
N GLN A 66 -5.87 -9.37 3.12
CA GLN A 66 -6.70 -10.39 2.50
C GLN A 66 -7.68 -9.72 1.52
N LYS A 67 -8.00 -10.39 0.41
CA LYS A 67 -9.13 -9.95 -0.42
C LYS A 67 -10.39 -10.09 0.41
N MET A 68 -11.25 -9.07 0.33
CA MET A 68 -12.55 -9.12 0.97
C MET A 68 -13.28 -10.38 0.47
N LYS A 69 -13.46 -11.32 1.35
CA LYS A 69 -14.40 -12.41 1.21
C LYS A 69 -15.55 -12.04 2.12
N ASN A 70 -16.80 -12.38 1.75
CA ASN A 70 -17.94 -12.22 2.65
C ASN A 70 -17.58 -12.86 3.99
N ALA A 71 -17.01 -12.06 4.87
CA ALA A 71 -16.36 -12.52 6.08
C ALA A 71 -17.44 -12.89 7.07
N LYS A 72 -17.45 -14.15 7.47
CA LYS A 72 -17.97 -14.51 8.80
C LYS A 72 -17.21 -13.63 9.80
N GLU A 73 -17.94 -12.84 10.56
CA GLU A 73 -17.41 -11.91 11.57
C GLU A 73 -16.48 -12.67 12.50
N ASN A 74 -15.20 -12.43 12.34
CA ASN A 74 -14.21 -12.99 13.24
C ASN A 74 -14.17 -12.09 14.47
N THR A 75 -14.97 -12.40 15.48
CA THR A 75 -15.29 -11.62 16.69
C THR A 75 -14.07 -11.08 17.46
N SER A 76 -12.87 -11.56 17.15
CA SER A 76 -11.64 -11.15 17.83
C SER A 76 -10.97 -9.89 17.26
N TRP A 77 -11.44 -9.35 16.12
CA TRP A 77 -10.89 -8.18 15.47
C TRP A 77 -11.81 -6.96 15.65
N LYS A 78 -11.23 -5.83 16.01
CA LYS A 78 -11.95 -4.58 16.11
C LYS A 78 -11.82 -3.81 14.80
N PHE A 79 -12.94 -3.36 14.25
CA PHE A 79 -12.96 -2.48 13.09
C PHE A 79 -12.44 -1.10 13.49
N LEU A 80 -11.53 -0.52 12.71
CA LEU A 80 -11.04 0.82 12.93
C LEU A 80 -11.74 1.81 12.00
N LYS A 81 -11.59 1.60 10.70
CA LYS A 81 -12.22 2.46 9.67
C LYS A 81 -12.06 1.87 8.27
N ASN A 82 -12.79 2.44 7.33
CA ASN A 82 -12.55 2.24 5.90
C ASN A 82 -11.87 3.48 5.29
N TYR A 83 -11.08 3.26 4.23
CA TYR A 83 -10.50 4.33 3.44
C TYR A 83 -10.11 3.83 2.05
N GLN A 84 -9.83 4.77 1.14
CA GLN A 84 -9.37 4.46 -0.21
C GLN A 84 -7.89 4.78 -0.37
N SER A 85 -7.20 3.98 -1.15
CA SER A 85 -5.82 4.21 -1.54
C SER A 85 -5.61 3.87 -3.01
N PHE A 86 -4.67 4.55 -3.65
CA PHE A 86 -4.33 4.32 -5.04
C PHE A 86 -2.90 3.82 -5.14
N ILE A 87 -2.70 2.79 -5.96
CA ILE A 87 -1.38 2.27 -6.34
C ILE A 87 -1.41 2.08 -7.85
N SER A 88 -0.68 2.95 -8.59
CA SER A 88 -0.73 2.97 -10.06
C SER A 88 -2.19 3.09 -10.55
N ASN A 89 -2.68 2.13 -11.35
CA ASN A 89 -4.05 2.08 -11.85
C ASN A 89 -5.01 1.24 -10.98
N LEU A 90 -4.59 0.90 -9.74
CA LEU A 90 -5.43 0.18 -8.78
C LEU A 90 -6.03 1.16 -7.79
N LYS A 91 -7.36 1.19 -7.69
CA LYS A 91 -8.11 1.82 -6.61
C LYS A 91 -8.42 0.75 -5.57
N LEU A 92 -7.90 0.91 -4.37
CA LEU A 92 -8.05 -0.04 -3.28
C LEU A 92 -9.06 0.51 -2.28
N ASN A 93 -10.16 -0.19 -2.09
CA ASN A 93 -11.09 0.06 -0.99
C ASN A 93 -10.67 -0.84 0.17
N ILE A 94 -10.36 -0.25 1.30
CA ILE A 94 -9.70 -0.92 2.42
C ILE A 94 -10.55 -0.81 3.67
N ASN A 95 -10.85 -1.94 4.29
CA ASN A 95 -11.34 -2.02 5.66
C ASN A 95 -10.17 -2.34 6.57
N LEU A 96 -9.96 -1.51 7.57
CA LEU A 96 -8.85 -1.64 8.50
C LEU A 96 -9.36 -2.19 9.84
N TYR A 97 -8.78 -3.31 10.26
CA TYR A 97 -9.06 -3.97 11.52
C TYR A 97 -7.80 -4.03 12.38
N TYR A 98 -7.98 -4.04 13.69
CA TYR A 98 -6.87 -4.16 14.61
C TYR A 98 -7.17 -5.11 15.77
N LYS A 99 -6.10 -5.62 16.37
CA LYS A 99 -6.14 -6.42 17.60
C LYS A 99 -4.89 -6.15 18.42
N PHE A 100 -5.08 -5.81 19.70
CA PHE A 100 -3.97 -5.72 20.63
C PHE A 100 -3.54 -7.11 21.09
N THR A 101 -2.25 -7.42 20.93
CA THR A 101 -1.66 -8.69 21.33
C THR A 101 -0.15 -8.57 21.50
N ASN A 102 0.39 -9.32 22.44
CA ASN A 102 1.85 -9.47 22.58
C ASN A 102 2.40 -10.63 21.75
N LYS A 103 1.50 -11.53 21.29
CA LYS A 103 1.85 -12.68 20.43
C LYS A 103 1.65 -12.28 18.96
N LYS A 104 2.65 -12.51 18.13
CA LYS A 104 2.57 -12.34 16.67
C LYS A 104 2.67 -13.67 15.97
N PRO A 105 2.13 -13.82 14.75
CA PRO A 105 2.39 -15.02 13.94
C PRO A 105 3.90 -15.16 13.67
N SER A 106 4.40 -16.40 13.55
CA SER A 106 5.83 -16.71 13.41
C SER A 106 6.53 -15.97 12.27
N THR A 107 5.82 -15.72 11.17
CA THR A 107 6.37 -15.05 9.97
C THR A 107 6.35 -13.53 10.04
N TYR A 108 5.92 -12.95 11.15
CA TYR A 108 5.81 -11.49 11.34
C TYR A 108 6.91 -10.98 12.25
N ASN A 109 7.37 -9.73 11.96
CA ASN A 109 8.27 -8.98 12.82
C ASN A 109 7.58 -7.72 13.35
N TRP A 110 7.96 -7.29 14.56
CA TRP A 110 7.47 -6.06 15.17
C TRP A 110 8.21 -4.85 14.61
N TYR A 111 7.46 -3.82 14.20
CA TYR A 111 7.97 -2.54 13.72
C TYR A 111 7.38 -1.41 14.56
N PHE A 112 8.19 -0.45 14.96
CA PHE A 112 7.68 0.74 15.62
C PHE A 112 6.84 1.59 14.67
N LEU A 113 5.77 2.21 15.16
CA LEU A 113 4.95 3.12 14.36
C LEU A 113 5.71 4.41 13.99
N LYS A 114 6.75 4.76 14.78
CA LYS A 114 7.67 5.86 14.51
C LYS A 114 9.11 5.32 14.45
N ASN A 115 10.00 6.05 13.78
CA ASN A 115 11.44 5.79 13.75
C ASN A 115 11.86 4.38 13.27
N ASN A 116 11.36 3.97 12.12
CA ASN A 116 11.84 2.74 11.50
C ASN A 116 13.13 3.01 10.70
N LYS A 117 14.18 2.22 10.95
CA LYS A 117 15.42 2.23 10.17
C LYS A 117 15.25 1.56 8.79
N GLU A 118 14.32 0.62 8.66
CA GLU A 118 14.05 -0.08 7.41
C GLU A 118 13.12 0.71 6.48
N PHE A 119 13.28 0.46 5.18
CA PHE A 119 12.39 1.02 4.17
C PHE A 119 10.97 0.46 4.34
N ILE A 120 10.01 1.37 4.51
CA ILE A 120 8.58 1.06 4.61
C ILE A 120 7.85 1.75 3.46
N PRO A 121 7.08 1.02 2.64
CA PRO A 121 6.31 1.60 1.53
C PRO A 121 5.34 2.68 2.00
N SER A 122 5.06 3.66 1.14
CA SER A 122 4.09 4.73 1.43
C SER A 122 2.71 4.19 1.79
N PHE A 123 2.32 3.07 1.19
CA PHE A 123 1.08 2.36 1.53
C PHE A 123 1.07 1.93 3.00
N THR A 124 2.13 1.27 3.49
CA THR A 124 2.25 0.86 4.90
C THR A 124 2.36 2.06 5.84
N LYS A 125 3.04 3.13 5.42
CA LYS A 125 3.10 4.39 6.20
C LYS A 125 1.72 5.02 6.39
N LYS A 126 0.83 4.93 5.38
CA LYS A 126 -0.56 5.37 5.53
C LYS A 126 -1.29 4.55 6.60
N ILE A 127 -1.10 3.23 6.61
CA ILE A 127 -1.68 2.35 7.66
C ILE A 127 -1.14 2.75 9.04
N PHE A 128 0.16 2.99 9.17
CA PHE A 128 0.77 3.45 10.44
C PHE A 128 0.09 4.70 10.97
N ARG A 129 -0.13 5.71 10.12
CA ARG A 129 -0.82 6.94 10.51
C ARG A 129 -2.24 6.67 11.03
N GLN A 130 -2.95 5.70 10.41
CA GLN A 130 -4.30 5.36 10.85
C GLN A 130 -4.31 4.64 12.19
N VAL A 131 -3.42 3.68 12.41
CA VAL A 131 -3.37 2.93 13.68
C VAL A 131 -2.71 3.69 14.81
N SER A 132 -1.90 4.71 14.50
CA SER A 132 -1.28 5.56 15.54
C SER A 132 -2.30 6.39 16.33
N THR A 133 -3.51 6.58 15.81
CA THR A 133 -4.60 7.26 16.54
C THR A 133 -5.16 6.42 17.70
N LEU A 134 -4.74 5.16 17.82
CA LEU A 134 -5.17 4.25 18.91
C LEU A 134 -4.27 4.34 20.17
N PHE A 135 -3.21 5.16 20.11
CA PHE A 135 -2.22 5.33 21.18
C PHE A 135 -2.11 6.80 21.58
#